data_fa85ea048f8dafb821bd482923c09b8a
#
_entry.id   fa85ea048f8dafb821bd482923c09b8a
#
_cell.length_a   1.000
_cell.length_b   1.000
_cell.length_c   1.000
_cell.angle_alpha   90.00
_cell.angle_beta   90.00
_cell.angle_gamma   90.00
#
_symmetry.space_group_name_H-M   'P 1'
#
loop_
_entity.id
_entity.type
_entity.pdbx_description
1 polymer ?
#
loop_
_entity_poly.entity_id
_entity_poly.type
_entity_poly.pdbx_seq_one_letter_code
_entity_poly.pdbx_strand_id
1 'polypeptide(L)'
;MDIKAFWNDVISQNRDALALHFCDDAIIRWHCTNEQFTVTEYIKANCDYPGDWTGEIERIEEMGSLIVLAGRVLPADKEASYHVVSFIKLANGLIYEMDEYWSDEGEPPSWRKELGIGSPIL
;
A
#
# COMPACT_ATOMS: atom_id res chain seq x y z
N MET A 1 8.40 -9.54 -11.87
CA MET A 1 7.07 -9.18 -11.35
C MET A 1 6.51 -7.96 -12.07
N ASP A 2 5.23 -7.99 -12.41
CA ASP A 2 4.54 -6.81 -12.93
C ASP A 2 3.95 -6.02 -11.74
N ILE A 3 4.63 -4.96 -11.34
CA ILE A 3 4.25 -4.17 -10.18
C ILE A 3 2.93 -3.41 -10.38
N LYS A 4 2.64 -3.02 -11.61
CA LYS A 4 1.37 -2.33 -11.92
C LYS A 4 0.19 -3.29 -11.84
N ALA A 5 0.37 -4.52 -12.29
CA ALA A 5 -0.64 -5.57 -12.14
C ALA A 5 -0.89 -5.88 -10.67
N PHE A 6 0.17 -5.97 -9.87
CA PHE A 6 0.05 -6.14 -8.43
C PHE A 6 -0.75 -5.00 -7.79
N TRP A 7 -0.40 -3.76 -8.10
CA TRP A 7 -1.10 -2.59 -7.58
C TRP A 7 -2.59 -2.61 -7.95
N ASN A 8 -2.90 -2.93 -9.20
CA ASN A 8 -4.29 -3.02 -9.65
C ASN A 8 -5.07 -4.09 -8.90
N ASP A 9 -4.45 -5.24 -8.63
CA ASP A 9 -5.09 -6.32 -7.87
C ASP A 9 -5.32 -5.93 -6.41
N VAL A 10 -4.41 -5.18 -5.81
CA VAL A 10 -4.58 -4.62 -4.45
C VAL A 10 -5.79 -3.68 -4.41
N ILE A 11 -5.83 -2.72 -5.32
CA ILE A 11 -6.86 -1.68 -5.35
C ILE A 11 -8.24 -2.24 -5.70
N SER A 12 -8.29 -3.16 -6.66
CA SER A 12 -9.55 -3.82 -7.06
C SER A 12 -9.99 -4.92 -6.10
N GLN A 13 -9.17 -5.23 -5.10
CA GLN A 13 -9.46 -6.30 -4.12
C GLN A 13 -9.71 -7.65 -4.78
N ASN A 14 -8.89 -7.98 -5.77
CA ASN A 14 -8.98 -9.24 -6.52
C ASN A 14 -8.24 -10.36 -5.78
N ARG A 15 -8.98 -11.13 -4.97
CA ARG A 15 -8.42 -12.17 -4.09
C ARG A 15 -7.57 -13.19 -4.84
N ASP A 16 -8.12 -13.76 -5.91
CA ASP A 16 -7.47 -14.86 -6.62
C ASP A 16 -6.20 -14.39 -7.35
N ALA A 17 -6.27 -13.25 -8.00
CA ALA A 17 -5.11 -12.67 -8.68
C ALA A 17 -4.04 -12.23 -7.69
N LEU A 18 -4.46 -11.64 -6.56
CA LEU A 18 -3.53 -11.14 -5.55
C LEU A 18 -2.67 -12.26 -4.95
N ALA A 19 -3.27 -13.43 -4.70
CA ALA A 19 -2.57 -14.57 -4.16
C ALA A 19 -1.41 -15.05 -5.06
N LEU A 20 -1.54 -14.88 -6.37
CA LEU A 20 -0.53 -15.33 -7.35
C LEU A 20 0.76 -14.51 -7.32
N HIS A 21 0.76 -13.34 -6.68
CA HIS A 21 1.95 -12.50 -6.58
C HIS A 21 2.91 -12.91 -5.45
N PHE A 22 2.49 -13.79 -4.55
CA PHE A 22 3.22 -14.13 -3.33
C PHE A 22 3.76 -15.54 -3.31
N CYS A 23 4.92 -15.72 -2.63
CA CYS A 23 5.33 -17.05 -2.16
C CYS A 23 4.34 -17.52 -1.10
N ASP A 24 4.12 -18.82 -0.98
CA ASP A 24 3.16 -19.39 -0.02
C ASP A 24 3.46 -19.00 1.43
N ASP A 25 4.74 -18.87 1.76
CA ASP A 25 5.23 -18.55 3.11
C ASP A 25 5.62 -17.09 3.28
N ALA A 26 5.18 -16.22 2.38
CA ALA A 26 5.49 -14.79 2.46
C ALA A 26 4.92 -14.18 3.74
N ILE A 27 5.62 -13.14 4.22
CA ILE A 27 5.23 -12.37 5.40
C ILE A 27 4.99 -10.93 4.99
N ILE A 28 3.87 -10.40 5.42
CA ILE A 28 3.49 -9.00 5.18
C ILE A 28 3.37 -8.28 6.52
N ARG A 29 3.97 -7.10 6.62
CA ARG A 29 3.91 -6.29 7.85
C ARG A 29 3.32 -4.91 7.58
N TRP A 30 2.35 -4.55 8.40
CA TRP A 30 1.78 -3.21 8.44
C TRP A 30 2.30 -2.52 9.69
N HIS A 31 3.33 -1.69 9.50
CA HIS A 31 4.08 -1.10 10.61
C HIS A 31 3.27 -0.07 11.41
N CYS A 32 2.41 0.70 10.75
CA CYS A 32 1.66 1.77 11.43
C CYS A 32 0.61 1.23 12.41
N THR A 33 0.18 -0.02 12.23
CA THR A 33 -0.75 -0.71 13.14
C THR A 33 -0.09 -1.85 13.92
N ASN A 34 1.21 -2.07 13.71
CA ASN A 34 1.97 -3.13 14.39
C ASN A 34 1.38 -4.52 14.15
N GLU A 35 1.07 -4.82 12.87
CA GLU A 35 0.49 -6.09 12.47
C GLU A 35 1.40 -6.87 11.52
N GLN A 36 1.42 -8.18 11.66
CA GLN A 36 2.11 -9.08 10.75
C GLN A 36 1.13 -10.14 10.25
N PHE A 37 1.16 -10.42 8.95
CA PHE A 37 0.20 -11.30 8.29
C PHE A 37 0.89 -12.41 7.51
N THR A 38 0.24 -13.57 7.47
CA THR A 38 0.45 -14.55 6.40
C THR A 38 -0.20 -14.02 5.12
N VAL A 39 0.05 -14.66 3.99
CA VAL A 39 -0.59 -14.27 2.72
C VAL A 39 -2.11 -14.32 2.82
N THR A 40 -2.65 -15.41 3.37
CA THR A 40 -4.10 -15.58 3.54
C THR A 40 -4.70 -14.47 4.40
N GLU A 41 -4.04 -14.14 5.50
CA GLU A 41 -4.47 -13.06 6.39
C GLU A 41 -4.41 -11.68 5.72
N TYR A 42 -3.32 -11.40 4.99
CA TYR A 42 -3.18 -10.15 4.26
C TYR A 42 -4.28 -9.97 3.21
N ILE A 43 -4.55 -11.03 2.43
CA ILE A 43 -5.59 -10.99 1.41
C ILE A 43 -6.95 -10.71 2.05
N LYS A 44 -7.23 -11.35 3.18
CA LYS A 44 -8.46 -11.10 3.93
C LYS A 44 -8.54 -9.65 4.40
N ALA A 45 -7.47 -9.14 5.00
CA ALA A 45 -7.44 -7.76 5.49
C ALA A 45 -7.63 -6.75 4.36
N ASN A 46 -6.94 -6.96 3.23
CA ASN A 46 -7.04 -6.05 2.09
C ASN A 46 -8.39 -6.14 1.39
N CYS A 47 -8.89 -7.34 1.16
CA CYS A 47 -10.06 -7.55 0.30
C CYS A 47 -11.39 -7.46 1.07
N ASP A 48 -11.40 -7.66 2.38
CA ASP A 48 -12.58 -7.48 3.21
C ASP A 48 -12.77 -6.03 3.66
N TYR A 49 -11.79 -5.17 3.41
CA TYR A 49 -11.92 -3.75 3.72
C TYR A 49 -13.08 -3.17 2.91
N PRO A 50 -14.05 -2.50 3.56
CA PRO A 50 -15.27 -2.09 2.87
C PRO A 50 -15.06 -0.94 1.88
N GLY A 51 -15.91 -0.91 0.87
CA GLY A 51 -15.97 0.17 -0.11
C GLY A 51 -15.32 -0.15 -1.44
N ASP A 52 -15.50 0.75 -2.38
CA ASP A 52 -14.85 0.73 -3.68
C ASP A 52 -13.68 1.70 -3.66
N TRP A 53 -12.56 1.30 -4.25
CA TRP A 53 -11.32 2.04 -4.16
C TRP A 53 -10.75 2.35 -5.54
N THR A 54 -10.13 3.51 -5.64
CA THR A 54 -9.24 3.86 -6.74
C THR A 54 -7.86 4.16 -6.17
N GLY A 55 -6.84 4.11 -7.00
CA GLY A 55 -5.49 4.38 -6.53
C GLY A 55 -4.60 4.84 -7.66
N GLU A 56 -3.56 5.55 -7.29
CA GLU A 56 -2.52 6.00 -8.21
C GLU A 56 -1.14 5.68 -7.62
N ILE A 57 -0.26 5.21 -8.50
CA ILE A 57 1.14 5.02 -8.16
C ILE A 57 1.81 6.39 -8.28
N GLU A 58 2.39 6.85 -7.18
CA GLU A 58 3.13 8.11 -7.17
C GLU A 58 4.59 7.92 -7.54
N ARG A 59 5.19 6.81 -7.12
CA ARG A 59 6.61 6.54 -7.35
C ARG A 59 6.91 5.05 -7.25
N ILE A 60 7.80 4.58 -8.13
CA ILE A 60 8.35 3.23 -8.08
C ILE A 60 9.87 3.34 -8.18
N GLU A 61 10.58 2.66 -7.29
CA GLU A 61 12.04 2.48 -7.35
C GLU A 61 12.34 0.99 -7.36
N GLU A 62 13.18 0.57 -8.29
CA GLU A 62 13.60 -0.83 -8.41
C GLU A 62 15.09 -0.95 -8.18
N MET A 63 15.48 -1.82 -7.26
CA MET A 63 16.87 -2.05 -6.87
C MET A 63 17.10 -3.56 -6.74
N GLY A 64 17.46 -4.20 -7.86
CA GLY A 64 17.63 -5.66 -7.89
C GLY A 64 16.32 -6.38 -7.56
N SER A 65 16.30 -7.13 -6.47
CA SER A 65 15.12 -7.87 -6.02
C SER A 65 14.22 -7.09 -5.06
N LEU A 66 14.49 -5.79 -4.87
CA LEU A 66 13.67 -4.91 -4.05
C LEU A 66 12.93 -3.92 -4.93
N ILE A 67 11.62 -3.81 -4.72
CA ILE A 67 10.80 -2.76 -5.32
C ILE A 67 10.23 -1.90 -4.19
N VAL A 68 10.39 -0.58 -4.30
CA VAL A 68 9.75 0.37 -3.40
C VAL A 68 8.66 1.08 -4.19
N LEU A 69 7.44 0.99 -3.69
CA LEU A 69 6.26 1.62 -4.31
C LEU A 69 5.66 2.61 -3.33
N ALA A 70 5.46 3.84 -3.78
CA ALA A 70 4.66 4.82 -3.06
C ALA A 70 3.37 5.05 -3.84
N GLY A 71 2.24 4.96 -3.14
CA GLY A 71 0.94 5.08 -3.75
C GLY A 71 -0.04 5.87 -2.91
N ARG A 72 -1.10 6.30 -3.57
CA ARG A 72 -2.21 7.02 -2.94
C ARG A 72 -3.49 6.26 -3.25
N VAL A 73 -4.28 6.02 -2.22
CA VAL A 73 -5.52 5.26 -2.30
C VAL A 73 -6.68 6.15 -1.90
N LEU A 74 -7.72 6.16 -2.74
CA LEU A 74 -8.89 6.99 -2.53
C LEU A 74 -10.14 6.11 -2.56
N PRO A 75 -11.05 6.28 -1.57
CA PRO A 75 -12.37 5.67 -1.69
C PRO A 75 -13.17 6.34 -2.79
N ALA A 76 -14.16 5.64 -3.33
CA ALA A 76 -14.98 6.16 -4.41
C ALA A 76 -15.74 7.43 -4.03
N ASP A 77 -16.09 7.59 -2.75
CA ASP A 77 -16.75 8.78 -2.22
C ASP A 77 -15.81 9.98 -2.01
N LYS A 78 -14.50 9.74 -2.08
CA LYS A 78 -13.43 10.77 -1.96
C LYS A 78 -13.43 11.57 -0.65
N GLU A 79 -14.05 11.05 0.41
CA GLU A 79 -14.08 11.72 1.70
C GLU A 79 -12.77 11.57 2.48
N ALA A 80 -11.98 10.54 2.17
CA ALA A 80 -10.71 10.29 2.79
C ALA A 80 -9.71 9.80 1.74
N SER A 81 -8.45 9.92 2.03
CA SER A 81 -7.40 9.32 1.22
C SER A 81 -6.26 8.85 2.10
N TYR A 82 -5.50 7.87 1.58
CA TYR A 82 -4.43 7.25 2.32
C TYR A 82 -3.19 7.18 1.44
N HIS A 83 -2.03 7.29 2.07
CA HIS A 83 -0.76 7.02 1.42
C HIS A 83 -0.19 5.71 1.91
N VAL A 84 0.47 4.98 1.01
CA VAL A 84 1.19 3.76 1.37
C VAL A 84 2.58 3.79 0.75
N VAL A 85 3.56 3.33 1.51
CA VAL A 85 4.87 2.98 0.97
C VAL A 85 5.08 1.50 1.22
N SER A 86 5.35 0.76 0.16
CA SER A 86 5.54 -0.69 0.21
C SER A 86 6.97 -1.03 -0.18
N PHE A 87 7.66 -1.76 0.70
CA PHE A 87 8.98 -2.34 0.44
C PHE A 87 8.76 -3.81 0.10
N ILE A 88 8.97 -4.16 -1.15
CA ILE A 88 8.60 -5.46 -1.71
C ILE A 88 9.86 -6.23 -2.07
N LYS A 89 10.12 -7.35 -1.38
CA LYS A 89 11.26 -8.22 -1.65
C LYS A 89 10.83 -9.43 -2.45
N LEU A 90 11.55 -9.68 -3.54
CA LEU A 90 11.22 -10.72 -4.51
C LEU A 90 12.21 -11.89 -4.47
N ALA A 91 11.67 -13.10 -4.61
CA ALA A 91 12.42 -14.31 -4.88
C ALA A 91 11.75 -15.02 -6.06
N ASN A 92 12.49 -15.25 -7.14
CA ASN A 92 11.97 -15.89 -8.35
C ASN A 92 10.70 -15.21 -8.92
N GLY A 93 10.66 -13.88 -8.82
CA GLY A 93 9.53 -13.09 -9.33
C GLY A 93 8.30 -13.06 -8.43
N LEU A 94 8.36 -13.68 -7.26
CA LEU A 94 7.27 -13.68 -6.27
C LEU A 94 7.67 -12.93 -5.02
N ILE A 95 6.71 -12.30 -4.36
CA ILE A 95 6.92 -11.59 -3.12
C ILE A 95 7.11 -12.59 -1.98
N TYR A 96 8.24 -12.50 -1.27
CA TYR A 96 8.45 -13.30 -0.07
C TYR A 96 8.39 -12.50 1.23
N GLU A 97 8.55 -11.18 1.13
CA GLU A 97 8.45 -10.29 2.29
C GLU A 97 8.00 -8.92 1.80
N MET A 98 7.03 -8.33 2.49
CA MET A 98 6.55 -7.00 2.16
C MET A 98 6.30 -6.22 3.45
N ASP A 99 6.91 -5.04 3.52
CA ASP A 99 6.74 -4.11 4.63
C ASP A 99 6.02 -2.88 4.13
N GLU A 100 4.90 -2.54 4.76
CA GLU A 100 4.06 -1.41 4.35
C GLU A 100 3.84 -0.41 5.46
N TYR A 101 3.84 0.85 5.07
CA TYR A 101 3.60 2.01 5.94
C TYR A 101 2.41 2.76 5.38
N TRP A 102 1.27 2.66 6.07
CA TRP A 102 0.02 3.31 5.71
C TRP A 102 -0.22 4.52 6.59
N SER A 103 -0.67 5.62 6.00
CA SER A 103 -1.04 6.81 6.76
C SER A 103 -2.22 7.51 6.11
N ASP A 104 -3.10 8.04 6.95
CA ASP A 104 -4.19 8.88 6.49
C ASP A 104 -3.62 10.20 5.96
N GLU A 105 -4.21 10.70 4.88
CA GLU A 105 -3.95 12.06 4.41
C GLU A 105 -4.79 13.00 5.26
N GLY A 106 -4.13 13.93 5.93
CA GLY A 106 -4.79 14.81 6.88
C GLY A 106 -4.20 16.21 6.87
N GLU A 107 -4.80 17.05 7.69
CA GLU A 107 -4.37 18.44 7.87
C GLU A 107 -3.10 18.51 8.72
N PRO A 108 -2.25 19.50 8.48
CA PRO A 108 -1.14 19.79 9.39
C PRO A 108 -1.65 20.07 10.80
N PRO A 109 -0.88 19.76 11.86
CA PRO A 109 -1.28 20.09 13.22
C PRO A 109 -1.37 21.61 13.45
N SER A 110 -2.24 22.03 14.37
CA SER A 110 -2.54 23.44 14.62
C SER A 110 -1.31 24.30 14.89
N TRP A 111 -0.36 23.78 15.69
CA TRP A 111 0.84 24.54 16.05
C TRP A 111 1.67 24.90 14.82
N ARG A 112 1.68 24.04 13.81
CA ARG A 112 2.43 24.25 12.58
C ARG A 112 1.70 25.20 11.64
N LYS A 113 0.36 25.11 11.58
CA LYS A 113 -0.47 26.04 10.84
C LYS A 113 -0.32 27.48 11.36
N GLU A 114 -0.24 27.62 12.68
CA GLU A 114 -0.07 28.92 13.35
C GLU A 114 1.24 29.60 12.99
N LEU A 115 2.27 28.84 12.61
CA LEU A 115 3.54 29.41 12.15
C LEU A 115 3.47 30.03 10.75
N GLY A 116 2.40 29.74 9.99
CA GLY A 116 2.24 30.23 8.63
C GLY A 116 3.28 29.73 7.65
N ILE A 117 3.79 28.52 7.84
CA ILE A 117 4.80 27.87 7.01
C ILE A 117 4.21 26.69 6.24
N GLY A 118 4.88 26.33 5.14
CA GLY A 118 4.41 25.27 4.26
C GLY A 118 3.26 25.69 3.36
N SER A 119 2.97 24.85 2.39
CA SER A 119 1.85 25.03 1.46
C SER A 119 1.39 23.66 0.97
N PRO A 120 0.15 23.52 0.50
CA PRO A 120 -0.33 22.25 -0.03
C PRO A 120 0.53 21.76 -1.20
N ILE A 121 0.73 20.43 -1.27
CA ILE A 121 1.36 19.78 -2.41
C ILE A 121 0.38 19.72 -3.59
N LEU A 122 -0.90 19.48 -3.28
CA LEU A 122 -1.98 19.34 -4.25
C LEU A 122 -2.97 20.48 -4.17
#